data_d5e7b13154a801528507397254560e9b
#
_entry.id   d5e7b13154a801528507397254560e9b
#
_cell.length_a   1.000
_cell.length_b   1.000
_cell.length_c   1.000
_cell.angle_alpha   90.00
_cell.angle_beta   90.00
_cell.angle_gamma   90.00
#
_symmetry.space_group_name_H-M   'P 1'
#
loop_
_entity.id
_entity.type
_entity.pdbx_description
1 polymer ?
#
loop_
_entity_poly.entity_id
_entity_poly.type
_entity_poly.pdbx_seq_one_letter_code
_entity_poly.pdbx_strand_id
1 'polypeptide(L)'
;MSVAVILVAAGQGERLGAGKPKALVHVAGVTLLEHAITRALATQKLTQLVITATPGHLQEFVELARPHLPTGIKLSVIEGGETRQLSIALALAEVSVSTEVILVHDAARAFTPTEVFDRVVAEVEASGFGVIPVIAVHDTVKRAEGAEVLETIDRSDLRVAQTPQGFPSKLFREAYAAITKDHTDDASLIQSNGHRVLSVPGDRMAMKVTTKDDLILASHLFGGEQRTGIGTDTHRFSEDASKPLFLGTIEWTGERGLDGHSDGDALSHAIVDALLSAAGLGDIGSNFGVDRPEFQGANGQVFLTETLAKLAQAGFAIINVSAQLIGNRPKVAPMREQVEQVLSSILKAPVTISATTTDGLGFLGNTEGVAVVASALIQRKDK
;
A
#
# COMPACT_ATOMS: atom_id res chain seq x y z
N MET A 1 -25.20 18.45 -16.50
CA MET A 1 -24.37 19.20 -15.59
C MET A 1 -22.94 18.74 -15.71
N SER A 2 -21.98 19.64 -15.72
CA SER A 2 -20.55 19.33 -15.92
C SER A 2 -19.75 19.63 -14.65
N VAL A 3 -18.94 18.68 -14.23
CA VAL A 3 -18.10 18.77 -13.02
C VAL A 3 -16.62 18.82 -13.42
N ALA A 4 -15.85 19.71 -12.81
CA ALA A 4 -14.40 19.69 -12.86
C ALA A 4 -13.82 19.44 -11.48
N VAL A 5 -12.78 18.61 -11.39
CA VAL A 5 -12.00 18.41 -10.16
C VAL A 5 -10.65 19.09 -10.31
N ILE A 6 -10.30 19.96 -9.38
CA ILE A 6 -8.95 20.49 -9.18
C ILE A 6 -8.29 19.64 -8.11
N LEU A 7 -7.29 18.85 -8.49
CA LEU A 7 -6.51 18.02 -7.58
C LEU A 7 -5.24 18.77 -7.16
N VAL A 8 -5.20 19.23 -5.92
CA VAL A 8 -4.08 20.02 -5.38
C VAL A 8 -2.97 19.08 -4.91
N ALA A 9 -1.86 19.03 -5.66
CA ALA A 9 -0.78 18.09 -5.43
C ALA A 9 0.63 18.74 -5.43
N ALA A 10 0.72 20.09 -5.46
CA ALA A 10 1.97 20.83 -5.55
C ALA A 10 2.85 20.84 -4.29
N GLY A 11 2.39 20.25 -3.17
CA GLY A 11 3.10 20.30 -1.89
C GLY A 11 4.37 19.48 -1.84
N GLN A 12 5.47 20.08 -1.37
CA GLN A 12 6.80 19.44 -1.23
C GLN A 12 6.82 18.30 -0.21
N GLY A 13 5.98 18.34 0.83
CA GLY A 13 5.90 17.26 1.83
C GLY A 13 7.03 17.23 2.84
N GLU A 14 7.61 18.37 3.21
CA GLU A 14 8.73 18.48 4.17
C GLU A 14 8.48 17.69 5.47
N ARG A 15 7.28 17.79 6.04
CA ARG A 15 6.89 17.09 7.28
C ARG A 15 6.87 15.56 7.14
N LEU A 16 6.75 15.05 5.91
CA LEU A 16 6.79 13.62 5.64
C LEU A 16 8.23 13.09 5.61
N GLY A 17 9.20 13.94 5.28
CA GLY A 17 10.62 13.62 5.26
C GLY A 17 11.00 12.54 4.24
N ALA A 18 10.24 12.41 3.15
CA ALA A 18 10.44 11.35 2.14
C ALA A 18 11.48 11.70 1.06
N GLY A 19 12.07 12.92 1.07
CA GLY A 19 13.05 13.36 0.08
C GLY A 19 12.52 13.53 -1.34
N LYS A 20 11.20 13.48 -1.53
CA LYS A 20 10.50 13.66 -2.81
C LYS A 20 9.15 14.34 -2.60
N PRO A 21 8.51 14.89 -3.66
CA PRO A 21 7.20 15.49 -3.56
C PRO A 21 6.20 14.55 -2.88
N LYS A 22 5.37 15.10 -1.99
CA LYS A 22 4.42 14.32 -1.19
C LYS A 22 3.49 13.45 -2.04
N ALA A 23 3.00 14.00 -3.14
CA ALA A 23 2.08 13.31 -4.04
C ALA A 23 2.71 12.07 -4.70
N LEU A 24 4.04 12.01 -4.80
CA LEU A 24 4.82 10.90 -5.37
C LEU A 24 5.25 9.84 -4.35
N VAL A 25 4.85 9.99 -3.09
CA VAL A 25 5.10 8.97 -2.06
C VAL A 25 4.15 7.80 -2.25
N HIS A 26 4.67 6.57 -2.15
CA HIS A 26 3.90 5.35 -2.38
C HIS A 26 3.23 4.85 -1.08
N VAL A 27 2.02 4.36 -1.23
CA VAL A 27 1.30 3.54 -0.27
C VAL A 27 0.79 2.33 -1.03
N ALA A 28 1.10 1.13 -0.56
CA ALA A 28 0.74 -0.11 -1.24
C ALA A 28 1.29 -0.21 -2.70
N GLY A 29 2.47 0.36 -2.96
CA GLY A 29 3.11 0.32 -4.29
C GLY A 29 2.63 1.38 -5.28
N VAL A 30 1.55 2.11 -4.97
CA VAL A 30 0.92 3.15 -5.81
C VAL A 30 1.14 4.52 -5.17
N THR A 31 1.37 5.56 -5.96
CA THR A 31 1.58 6.91 -5.44
C THR A 31 0.30 7.49 -4.83
N LEU A 32 0.44 8.39 -3.85
CA LEU A 32 -0.71 9.14 -3.31
C LEU A 32 -1.46 9.89 -4.42
N LEU A 33 -0.74 10.35 -5.45
CA LEU A 33 -1.33 11.00 -6.62
C LEU A 33 -2.24 10.06 -7.39
N GLU A 34 -1.79 8.86 -7.73
CA GLU A 34 -2.57 7.86 -8.48
C GLU A 34 -3.81 7.40 -7.69
N HIS A 35 -3.67 7.18 -6.37
CA HIS A 35 -4.81 6.91 -5.51
C HIS A 35 -5.86 8.02 -5.58
N ALA A 36 -5.43 9.29 -5.45
CA ALA A 36 -6.33 10.43 -5.52
C ALA A 36 -6.97 10.61 -6.92
N ILE A 37 -6.19 10.40 -7.99
CA ILE A 37 -6.68 10.43 -9.38
C ILE A 37 -7.79 9.39 -9.57
N THR A 38 -7.53 8.14 -9.19
CA THR A 38 -8.51 7.03 -9.35
C THR A 38 -9.83 7.35 -8.66
N ARG A 39 -9.78 7.90 -7.44
CA ARG A 39 -10.99 8.30 -6.68
C ARG A 39 -11.71 9.49 -7.33
N ALA A 40 -10.97 10.51 -7.77
CA ALA A 40 -11.52 11.68 -8.43
C ALA A 40 -12.16 11.33 -9.78
N LEU A 41 -11.54 10.46 -10.57
CA LEU A 41 -12.04 10.03 -11.89
C LEU A 41 -13.33 9.23 -11.81
N ALA A 42 -13.63 8.58 -10.69
CA ALA A 42 -14.87 7.86 -10.47
C ALA A 42 -16.06 8.77 -10.11
N THR A 43 -15.85 10.09 -9.93
CA THR A 43 -16.89 11.07 -9.62
C THR A 43 -17.91 11.15 -10.76
N GLN A 44 -19.19 11.14 -10.41
CA GLN A 44 -20.26 11.27 -11.40
C GLN A 44 -20.21 12.63 -12.13
N LYS A 45 -20.58 12.61 -13.41
CA LYS A 45 -20.63 13.81 -14.27
C LYS A 45 -19.30 14.56 -14.45
N LEU A 46 -18.18 13.92 -14.08
CA LEU A 46 -16.86 14.49 -14.29
C LEU A 46 -16.58 14.70 -15.79
N THR A 47 -16.15 15.89 -16.15
CA THR A 47 -15.77 16.25 -17.52
C THR A 47 -14.33 16.70 -17.64
N GLN A 48 -13.74 17.14 -16.53
CA GLN A 48 -12.37 17.62 -16.52
C GLN A 48 -11.67 17.35 -15.18
N LEU A 49 -10.40 16.92 -15.27
CA LEU A 49 -9.47 16.82 -14.15
C LEU A 49 -8.31 17.81 -14.38
N VAL A 50 -8.09 18.70 -13.42
CA VAL A 50 -6.94 19.63 -13.41
C VAL A 50 -6.05 19.28 -12.22
N ILE A 51 -4.78 18.99 -12.48
CA ILE A 51 -3.81 18.61 -11.43
C ILE A 51 -2.76 19.71 -11.30
N THR A 52 -2.52 20.20 -10.07
CA THR A 52 -1.40 21.09 -9.79
C THR A 52 -0.21 20.26 -9.35
N ALA A 53 0.83 20.21 -10.17
CA ALA A 53 2.05 19.45 -9.92
C ALA A 53 3.05 20.27 -9.09
N THR A 54 3.91 19.58 -8.35
CA THR A 54 5.07 20.18 -7.70
C THR A 54 5.99 20.78 -8.79
N PRO A 55 6.47 22.03 -8.65
CA PRO A 55 7.39 22.64 -9.59
C PRO A 55 8.60 21.74 -9.91
N GLY A 56 8.93 21.62 -11.19
CA GLY A 56 10.01 20.74 -11.68
C GLY A 56 9.61 19.26 -11.87
N HIS A 57 8.39 18.85 -11.51
CA HIS A 57 7.91 17.46 -11.65
C HIS A 57 6.73 17.31 -12.61
N LEU A 58 6.45 18.33 -13.43
CA LEU A 58 5.28 18.35 -14.31
C LEU A 58 5.15 17.10 -15.20
N GLN A 59 6.24 16.72 -15.84
CA GLN A 59 6.26 15.57 -16.75
C GLN A 59 5.93 14.24 -16.03
N GLU A 60 6.49 14.03 -14.83
CA GLU A 60 6.23 12.85 -14.02
C GLU A 60 4.74 12.75 -13.63
N PHE A 61 4.10 13.89 -13.28
CA PHE A 61 2.68 13.93 -12.96
C PHE A 61 1.80 13.63 -14.19
N VAL A 62 2.19 14.08 -15.38
CA VAL A 62 1.51 13.75 -16.64
C VAL A 62 1.59 12.27 -16.94
N GLU A 63 2.78 11.65 -16.77
CA GLU A 63 3.00 10.23 -17.02
C GLU A 63 2.21 9.35 -16.05
N LEU A 64 2.12 9.72 -14.77
CA LEU A 64 1.32 9.01 -13.78
C LEU A 64 -0.19 9.18 -14.02
N ALA A 65 -0.66 10.36 -14.45
CA ALA A 65 -2.08 10.61 -14.61
C ALA A 65 -2.68 10.00 -15.89
N ARG A 66 -1.92 10.02 -16.98
CA ARG A 66 -2.42 9.66 -18.33
C ARG A 66 -2.98 8.22 -18.43
N PRO A 67 -2.35 7.18 -17.85
CA PRO A 67 -2.86 5.81 -17.94
C PRO A 67 -4.23 5.59 -17.28
N HIS A 68 -4.59 6.44 -16.32
CA HIS A 68 -5.85 6.31 -15.58
C HIS A 68 -7.03 7.04 -16.25
N LEU A 69 -6.77 7.88 -17.27
CA LEU A 69 -7.77 8.79 -17.81
C LEU A 69 -8.80 8.07 -18.71
N PRO A 70 -10.10 8.08 -18.36
CA PRO A 70 -11.15 7.55 -19.22
C PRO A 70 -11.34 8.42 -20.48
N THR A 71 -11.83 7.79 -21.56
CA THR A 71 -12.22 8.52 -22.77
C THR A 71 -13.29 9.57 -22.46
N GLY A 72 -13.09 10.79 -22.96
CA GLY A 72 -14.05 11.89 -22.82
C GLY A 72 -13.80 12.81 -21.61
N ILE A 73 -12.84 12.51 -20.72
CA ILE A 73 -12.42 13.41 -19.66
C ILE A 73 -11.21 14.21 -20.10
N LYS A 74 -11.28 15.54 -20.00
CA LYS A 74 -10.14 16.42 -20.29
C LYS A 74 -9.17 16.42 -19.12
N LEU A 75 -7.88 16.20 -19.39
CA LEU A 75 -6.78 16.32 -18.41
C LEU A 75 -6.00 17.61 -18.67
N SER A 76 -5.78 18.41 -17.62
CA SER A 76 -4.78 19.48 -17.60
C SER A 76 -3.84 19.24 -16.40
N VAL A 77 -2.55 19.26 -16.62
CA VAL A 77 -1.53 19.22 -15.55
C VAL A 77 -0.70 20.47 -15.65
N ILE A 78 -0.64 21.24 -14.57
CA ILE A 78 0.08 22.52 -14.51
C ILE A 78 1.00 22.56 -13.32
N GLU A 79 2.02 23.39 -13.35
CA GLU A 79 2.82 23.65 -12.13
C GLU A 79 1.99 24.45 -11.13
N GLY A 80 2.05 24.05 -9.87
CA GLY A 80 1.42 24.79 -8.77
C GLY A 80 2.22 26.02 -8.38
N GLY A 81 1.55 26.93 -7.68
CA GLY A 81 2.17 28.12 -7.10
C GLY A 81 2.81 27.87 -5.72
N GLU A 82 3.38 28.92 -5.14
CA GLU A 82 4.04 28.89 -3.83
C GLU A 82 3.09 28.53 -2.69
N THR A 83 1.80 28.84 -2.82
CA THR A 83 0.79 28.52 -1.83
C THR A 83 -0.29 27.60 -2.44
N ARG A 84 -1.06 26.91 -1.55
CA ARG A 84 -2.23 26.13 -1.97
C ARG A 84 -3.23 27.01 -2.75
N GLN A 85 -3.49 28.20 -2.24
CA GLN A 85 -4.43 29.14 -2.84
C GLN A 85 -3.98 29.61 -4.24
N LEU A 86 -2.69 29.93 -4.40
CA LEU A 86 -2.14 30.28 -5.71
C LEU A 86 -2.19 29.11 -6.69
N SER A 87 -1.90 27.89 -6.23
CA SER A 87 -2.03 26.68 -7.06
C SER A 87 -3.46 26.52 -7.61
N ILE A 88 -4.47 26.74 -6.77
CA ILE A 88 -5.88 26.67 -7.20
C ILE A 88 -6.23 27.81 -8.15
N ALA A 89 -5.76 29.03 -7.89
CA ALA A 89 -5.97 30.18 -8.78
C ALA A 89 -5.44 29.91 -10.21
N LEU A 90 -4.24 29.32 -10.30
CA LEU A 90 -3.65 28.89 -11.58
C LEU A 90 -4.50 27.79 -12.24
N ALA A 91 -4.94 26.79 -11.46
CA ALA A 91 -5.77 25.70 -11.96
C ALA A 91 -7.14 26.18 -12.47
N LEU A 92 -7.72 27.22 -11.87
CA LEU A 92 -9.00 27.81 -12.32
C LEU A 92 -8.95 28.36 -13.73
N ALA A 93 -7.78 28.82 -14.19
CA ALA A 93 -7.61 29.30 -15.58
C ALA A 93 -7.75 28.15 -16.60
N GLU A 94 -7.43 26.91 -16.19
CA GLU A 94 -7.54 25.70 -17.02
C GLU A 94 -8.94 25.11 -17.05
N VAL A 95 -9.77 25.40 -16.02
CA VAL A 95 -11.12 24.86 -15.92
C VAL A 95 -12.01 25.50 -16.99
N SER A 96 -12.73 24.68 -17.76
CA SER A 96 -13.65 25.12 -18.80
C SER A 96 -14.67 26.14 -18.25
N VAL A 97 -14.95 27.16 -19.03
CA VAL A 97 -15.98 28.16 -18.68
C VAL A 97 -17.39 27.58 -18.65
N SER A 98 -17.62 26.45 -19.32
CA SER A 98 -18.88 25.72 -19.32
C SER A 98 -19.04 24.78 -18.08
N THR A 99 -18.02 24.67 -17.23
CA THR A 99 -18.12 23.89 -15.99
C THR A 99 -19.12 24.53 -15.03
N GLU A 100 -20.03 23.73 -14.49
CA GLU A 100 -21.08 24.20 -13.57
C GLU A 100 -20.69 24.03 -12.11
N VAL A 101 -20.00 22.91 -11.76
CA VAL A 101 -19.51 22.61 -10.41
C VAL A 101 -18.02 22.40 -10.42
N ILE A 102 -17.30 23.04 -9.52
CA ILE A 102 -15.87 22.86 -9.30
C ILE A 102 -15.68 22.19 -7.94
N LEU A 103 -14.96 21.08 -7.93
CA LEU A 103 -14.47 20.43 -6.72
C LEU A 103 -12.98 20.72 -6.54
N VAL A 104 -12.57 21.09 -5.34
CA VAL A 104 -11.15 21.18 -4.96
C VAL A 104 -10.81 20.05 -4.00
N HIS A 105 -9.84 19.23 -4.36
CA HIS A 105 -9.44 18.08 -3.57
C HIS A 105 -7.93 18.04 -3.31
N ASP A 106 -7.56 17.81 -2.06
CA ASP A 106 -6.15 17.64 -1.70
C ASP A 106 -5.70 16.22 -2.08
N ALA A 107 -4.69 16.05 -2.93
CA ALA A 107 -4.11 14.74 -3.27
C ALA A 107 -3.56 13.99 -2.03
N ALA A 108 -3.26 14.70 -0.96
CA ALA A 108 -2.87 14.13 0.32
C ALA A 108 -4.02 13.41 1.06
N ARG A 109 -5.27 13.54 0.63
CA ARG A 109 -6.43 12.76 1.07
C ARG A 109 -6.73 11.65 0.05
N ALA A 110 -5.69 10.95 -0.34
CA ALA A 110 -5.63 10.00 -1.44
C ALA A 110 -6.70 8.89 -1.37
N PHE A 111 -7.21 8.61 -0.19
CA PHE A 111 -8.14 7.50 0.06
C PHE A 111 -9.58 7.93 0.30
N THR A 112 -9.91 9.18 -0.04
CA THR A 112 -11.29 9.68 0.07
C THR A 112 -12.23 8.84 -0.79
N PRO A 113 -13.27 8.21 -0.21
CA PRO A 113 -14.24 7.43 -0.99
C PRO A 113 -14.93 8.29 -2.05
N THR A 114 -15.19 7.72 -3.23
CA THR A 114 -15.86 8.43 -4.34
C THR A 114 -17.24 8.93 -3.95
N GLU A 115 -17.95 8.22 -3.08
CA GLU A 115 -19.26 8.61 -2.55
C GLU A 115 -19.23 9.96 -1.82
N VAL A 116 -18.07 10.39 -1.30
CA VAL A 116 -17.91 11.71 -0.69
C VAL A 116 -17.93 12.79 -1.79
N PHE A 117 -17.27 12.53 -2.91
CA PHE A 117 -17.31 13.43 -4.07
C PHE A 117 -18.74 13.59 -4.58
N ASP A 118 -19.44 12.48 -4.77
CA ASP A 118 -20.80 12.48 -5.30
C ASP A 118 -21.78 13.18 -4.35
N ARG A 119 -21.66 13.00 -3.03
CA ARG A 119 -22.47 13.75 -2.03
C ARG A 119 -22.25 15.24 -2.11
N VAL A 120 -20.99 15.68 -2.25
CA VAL A 120 -20.67 17.10 -2.37
C VAL A 120 -21.26 17.66 -3.66
N VAL A 121 -21.11 16.97 -4.80
CA VAL A 121 -21.70 17.40 -6.08
C VAL A 121 -23.22 17.52 -5.97
N ALA A 122 -23.88 16.49 -5.45
CA ALA A 122 -25.34 16.47 -5.33
C ALA A 122 -25.88 17.61 -4.46
N GLU A 123 -25.21 17.92 -3.36
CA GLU A 123 -25.65 19.02 -2.46
C GLU A 123 -25.34 20.40 -3.08
N VAL A 124 -24.21 20.57 -3.80
CA VAL A 124 -23.96 21.83 -4.56
C VAL A 124 -25.05 22.04 -5.61
N GLU A 125 -25.44 20.97 -6.33
CA GLU A 125 -26.51 21.03 -7.34
C GLU A 125 -27.87 21.38 -6.71
N ALA A 126 -28.20 20.79 -5.57
CA ALA A 126 -29.49 20.98 -4.91
C ALA A 126 -29.62 22.35 -4.25
N SER A 127 -28.55 22.82 -3.61
CA SER A 127 -28.59 24.04 -2.77
C SER A 127 -28.12 25.30 -3.50
N GLY A 128 -27.23 25.16 -4.47
CA GLY A 128 -26.54 26.29 -5.13
C GLY A 128 -25.49 26.98 -4.24
N PHE A 129 -25.14 26.41 -3.09
CA PHE A 129 -24.13 26.93 -2.17
C PHE A 129 -22.80 26.18 -2.27
N GLY A 130 -21.75 26.72 -1.63
CA GLY A 130 -20.53 25.96 -1.34
C GLY A 130 -20.83 24.82 -0.37
N VAL A 131 -20.19 23.66 -0.58
CA VAL A 131 -20.41 22.44 0.22
C VAL A 131 -19.08 21.80 0.59
N ILE A 132 -18.93 21.41 1.85
CA ILE A 132 -17.75 20.71 2.33
C ILE A 132 -18.12 19.43 3.08
N PRO A 133 -17.36 18.34 2.96
CA PRO A 133 -17.51 17.16 3.79
C PRO A 133 -16.90 17.44 5.16
N VAL A 134 -17.58 16.97 6.22
CA VAL A 134 -17.12 17.15 7.59
C VAL A 134 -17.29 15.87 8.41
N ILE A 135 -16.42 15.67 9.40
CA ILE A 135 -16.58 14.64 10.43
C ILE A 135 -16.67 15.27 11.84
N ALA A 136 -17.34 14.58 12.75
CA ALA A 136 -17.43 15.03 14.14
C ALA A 136 -16.05 14.95 14.84
N VAL A 137 -15.82 15.85 15.78
CA VAL A 137 -14.67 15.80 16.69
C VAL A 137 -14.98 14.84 17.83
N HIS A 138 -14.22 13.75 17.96
CA HIS A 138 -14.44 12.73 18.99
C HIS A 138 -13.59 12.97 20.24
N ASP A 139 -12.41 13.56 20.11
CA ASP A 139 -11.51 13.85 21.22
C ASP A 139 -11.89 15.16 21.92
N THR A 140 -11.46 15.31 23.19
CA THR A 140 -11.60 16.56 23.91
C THR A 140 -10.68 17.63 23.32
N VAL A 141 -11.25 18.74 22.88
CA VAL A 141 -10.49 19.85 22.30
C VAL A 141 -10.10 20.83 23.41
N LYS A 142 -8.80 21.18 23.44
CA LYS A 142 -8.24 22.16 24.35
C LYS A 142 -7.74 23.38 23.59
N ARG A 143 -7.98 24.59 24.13
CA ARG A 143 -7.21 25.77 23.72
C ARG A 143 -5.93 25.81 24.55
N ALA A 144 -4.80 25.99 23.90
CA ALA A 144 -3.51 26.04 24.59
C ALA A 144 -2.66 27.19 24.03
N GLU A 145 -1.81 27.77 24.88
CA GLU A 145 -0.77 28.71 24.51
C GLU A 145 0.58 28.18 25.00
N GLY A 146 1.48 27.87 24.06
CA GLY A 146 2.70 27.13 24.39
C GLY A 146 2.42 25.77 25.02
N ALA A 147 2.87 25.56 26.27
CA ALA A 147 2.63 24.35 27.06
C ALA A 147 1.42 24.46 28.00
N GLU A 148 0.83 25.65 28.13
CA GLU A 148 -0.30 25.90 29.06
C GLU A 148 -1.63 25.59 28.39
N VAL A 149 -2.46 24.79 29.06
CA VAL A 149 -3.83 24.49 28.63
C VAL A 149 -4.77 25.53 29.26
N LEU A 150 -5.36 26.38 28.41
CA LEU A 150 -6.20 27.50 28.86
C LEU A 150 -7.63 27.12 29.15
N GLU A 151 -8.27 26.35 28.24
CA GLU A 151 -9.66 25.95 28.37
C GLU A 151 -10.00 24.66 27.63
N THR A 152 -11.14 24.08 27.98
CA THR A 152 -11.76 23.00 27.19
C THR A 152 -12.82 23.63 26.27
N ILE A 153 -12.67 23.38 24.95
CA ILE A 153 -13.65 23.84 23.98
C ILE A 153 -14.81 22.83 23.89
N ASP A 154 -16.03 23.32 23.91
CA ASP A 154 -17.19 22.47 23.62
C ASP A 154 -17.11 22.00 22.14
N ARG A 155 -17.07 20.69 21.98
CA ARG A 155 -16.93 20.06 20.67
C ARG A 155 -18.23 19.71 19.96
N SER A 156 -19.38 19.90 20.63
CA SER A 156 -20.71 19.52 20.12
C SER A 156 -20.98 20.13 18.74
N ASP A 157 -20.56 21.37 18.51
CA ASP A 157 -20.71 22.11 17.25
C ASP A 157 -19.44 22.14 16.40
N LEU A 158 -18.35 21.53 16.86
CA LEU A 158 -17.10 21.47 16.09
C LEU A 158 -17.13 20.33 15.09
N ARG A 159 -16.60 20.60 13.92
CA ARG A 159 -16.42 19.63 12.84
C ARG A 159 -15.01 19.75 12.26
N VAL A 160 -14.45 18.63 11.82
CA VAL A 160 -13.21 18.62 11.06
C VAL A 160 -13.56 18.65 9.57
N ALA A 161 -13.16 19.73 8.89
CA ALA A 161 -13.37 19.88 7.46
C ALA A 161 -12.44 18.94 6.66
N GLN A 162 -12.99 18.37 5.61
CA GLN A 162 -12.27 17.52 4.66
C GLN A 162 -12.38 18.08 3.24
N THR A 163 -11.84 17.36 2.26
CA THR A 163 -12.02 17.60 0.84
C THR A 163 -12.49 16.32 0.16
N PRO A 164 -13.22 16.38 -1.00
CA PRO A 164 -13.38 17.55 -1.89
C PRO A 164 -14.28 18.63 -1.31
N GLN A 165 -13.92 19.90 -1.51
CA GLN A 165 -14.80 21.03 -1.27
C GLN A 165 -15.41 21.45 -2.60
N GLY A 166 -16.74 21.57 -2.67
CA GLY A 166 -17.47 21.81 -3.91
C GLY A 166 -18.16 23.15 -3.96
N PHE A 167 -18.17 23.77 -5.13
CA PHE A 167 -18.71 25.11 -5.30
C PHE A 167 -19.38 25.27 -6.67
N PRO A 168 -20.46 26.08 -6.79
CA PRO A 168 -20.91 26.58 -8.07
C PRO A 168 -19.78 27.35 -8.77
N SER A 169 -19.49 27.02 -10.03
CA SER A 169 -18.31 27.52 -10.75
C SER A 169 -18.25 29.06 -10.78
N LYS A 170 -19.38 29.73 -11.03
CA LYS A 170 -19.44 31.18 -11.04
C LYS A 170 -19.04 31.78 -9.69
N LEU A 171 -19.66 31.30 -8.60
CA LEU A 171 -19.38 31.77 -7.25
C LEU A 171 -17.90 31.60 -6.90
N PHE A 172 -17.33 30.44 -7.24
CA PHE A 172 -15.94 30.12 -6.93
C PHE A 172 -14.95 31.00 -7.66
N ARG A 173 -15.20 31.27 -8.97
CA ARG A 173 -14.37 32.18 -9.75
C ARG A 173 -14.43 33.60 -9.25
N GLU A 174 -15.62 34.10 -8.90
CA GLU A 174 -15.80 35.43 -8.33
C GLU A 174 -15.07 35.62 -7.01
N ALA A 175 -15.13 34.61 -6.12
CA ALA A 175 -14.42 34.62 -4.85
C ALA A 175 -12.89 34.61 -5.05
N TYR A 176 -12.38 33.84 -6.00
CA TYR A 176 -10.95 33.82 -6.31
C TYR A 176 -10.46 35.12 -6.97
N ALA A 177 -11.29 35.80 -7.75
CA ALA A 177 -10.98 37.12 -8.33
C ALA A 177 -10.91 38.22 -7.26
N ALA A 178 -11.59 38.04 -6.12
CA ALA A 178 -11.68 39.02 -5.03
C ALA A 178 -10.70 38.77 -3.87
N ILE A 179 -9.77 37.81 -4.01
CA ILE A 179 -8.82 37.46 -2.97
C ILE A 179 -7.95 38.65 -2.55
N THR A 180 -7.89 38.91 -1.24
CA THR A 180 -7.05 39.94 -0.63
C THR A 180 -6.12 39.43 0.43
N LYS A 181 -6.31 38.21 0.91
CA LYS A 181 -5.51 37.55 1.95
C LYS A 181 -5.53 36.04 1.79
N ASP A 182 -4.60 35.36 2.43
CA ASP A 182 -4.58 33.89 2.47
C ASP A 182 -5.69 33.33 3.36
N HIS A 183 -6.26 32.23 2.89
CA HIS A 183 -7.29 31.45 3.58
C HIS A 183 -6.81 30.01 3.82
N THR A 184 -7.22 29.42 4.93
CA THR A 184 -6.81 28.05 5.30
C THR A 184 -7.44 26.98 4.40
N ASP A 185 -8.64 27.26 3.87
CA ASP A 185 -9.35 26.41 2.91
C ASP A 185 -10.28 27.24 2.01
N ASP A 186 -10.86 26.59 1.02
CA ASP A 186 -11.72 27.28 0.03
C ASP A 186 -13.06 27.70 0.64
N ALA A 187 -13.57 26.94 1.61
CA ALA A 187 -14.78 27.29 2.33
C ALA A 187 -14.64 28.63 3.08
N SER A 188 -13.51 28.86 3.73
CA SER A 188 -13.25 30.12 4.46
C SER A 188 -13.13 31.32 3.52
N LEU A 189 -12.60 31.12 2.31
CA LEU A 189 -12.62 32.15 1.25
C LEU A 189 -14.06 32.51 0.86
N ILE A 190 -14.91 31.52 0.58
CA ILE A 190 -16.30 31.71 0.20
C ILE A 190 -17.10 32.45 1.32
N GLN A 191 -16.89 32.04 2.57
CA GLN A 191 -17.50 32.65 3.74
C GLN A 191 -17.04 34.11 3.95
N SER A 192 -15.78 34.43 3.71
CA SER A 192 -15.24 35.79 3.81
C SER A 192 -15.81 36.76 2.77
N ASN A 193 -16.32 36.22 1.65
CA ASN A 193 -17.05 36.98 0.62
C ASN A 193 -18.57 37.04 0.90
N GLY A 194 -19.02 36.66 2.11
CA GLY A 194 -20.41 36.78 2.53
C GLY A 194 -21.33 35.65 2.05
N HIS A 195 -20.78 34.57 1.49
CA HIS A 195 -21.57 33.46 0.98
C HIS A 195 -21.67 32.32 2.00
N ARG A 196 -22.78 31.59 1.93
CA ARG A 196 -23.04 30.44 2.77
C ARG A 196 -22.26 29.22 2.27
N VAL A 197 -21.81 28.39 3.23
CA VAL A 197 -21.23 27.07 2.98
C VAL A 197 -22.01 26.06 3.80
N LEU A 198 -22.44 24.98 3.17
CA LEU A 198 -23.13 23.85 3.80
C LEU A 198 -22.16 22.72 4.07
N SER A 199 -22.55 21.79 4.91
CA SER A 199 -21.75 20.58 5.18
C SER A 199 -22.52 19.31 4.85
N VAL A 200 -21.80 18.31 4.38
CA VAL A 200 -22.29 16.94 4.18
C VAL A 200 -21.44 15.96 5.03
N PRO A 201 -21.93 14.74 5.31
CA PRO A 201 -21.12 13.75 5.98
C PRO A 201 -19.84 13.44 5.19
N GLY A 202 -18.69 13.57 5.86
CA GLY A 202 -17.39 13.15 5.38
C GLY A 202 -17.14 11.66 5.65
N ASP A 203 -15.87 11.26 5.59
CA ASP A 203 -15.45 9.89 5.83
C ASP A 203 -14.09 9.85 6.55
N ARG A 204 -13.89 8.89 7.48
CA ARG A 204 -12.60 8.74 8.17
C ARG A 204 -11.48 8.33 7.23
N MET A 205 -11.80 7.62 6.15
CA MET A 205 -10.84 7.24 5.12
C MET A 205 -10.32 8.46 4.34
N ALA A 206 -11.03 9.61 4.38
CA ALA A 206 -10.55 10.87 3.82
C ALA A 206 -9.49 11.55 4.71
N MET A 207 -8.76 10.78 5.49
CA MET A 207 -7.63 11.27 6.29
C MET A 207 -6.58 11.94 5.40
N LYS A 208 -5.90 12.96 5.93
CA LYS A 208 -4.85 13.66 5.21
C LYS A 208 -3.48 13.07 5.59
N VAL A 209 -2.83 12.38 4.70
CA VAL A 209 -1.46 11.89 4.91
C VAL A 209 -0.52 13.08 4.95
N THR A 210 0.06 13.40 6.11
CA THR A 210 0.85 14.62 6.33
C THR A 210 2.17 14.33 7.02
N THR A 211 2.19 13.34 7.89
CA THR A 211 3.33 12.92 8.71
C THR A 211 3.75 11.49 8.35
N LYS A 212 4.90 11.05 8.90
CA LYS A 212 5.32 9.65 8.78
C LYS A 212 4.33 8.68 9.41
N ASP A 213 3.73 9.06 10.54
CA ASP A 213 2.74 8.22 11.24
C ASP A 213 1.46 8.06 10.40
N ASP A 214 1.01 9.14 9.71
CA ASP A 214 -0.11 9.04 8.77
C ASP A 214 0.22 8.09 7.62
N LEU A 215 1.46 8.10 7.12
CA LEU A 215 1.89 7.21 6.05
C LEU A 215 1.90 5.75 6.51
N ILE A 216 2.41 5.47 7.71
CA ILE A 216 2.38 4.13 8.31
C ILE A 216 0.92 3.66 8.46
N LEU A 217 0.05 4.50 9.00
CA LEU A 217 -1.37 4.18 9.15
C LEU A 217 -2.02 3.91 7.78
N ALA A 218 -1.77 4.76 6.78
CA ALA A 218 -2.28 4.56 5.43
C ALA A 218 -1.79 3.24 4.82
N SER A 219 -0.51 2.89 5.00
CA SER A 219 0.06 1.63 4.52
C SER A 219 -0.59 0.39 5.19
N HIS A 220 -1.02 0.49 6.43
CA HIS A 220 -1.74 -0.59 7.10
C HIS A 220 -3.20 -0.69 6.65
N LEU A 221 -3.87 0.45 6.45
CA LEU A 221 -5.28 0.46 6.04
C LEU A 221 -5.50 0.10 4.57
N PHE A 222 -4.56 0.47 3.72
CA PHE A 222 -4.65 0.30 2.25
C PHE A 222 -3.56 -0.60 1.69
N GLY A 223 -2.78 -1.27 2.57
CA GLY A 223 -1.77 -2.24 2.17
C GLY A 223 -2.36 -3.32 1.29
N GLY A 224 -1.57 -3.76 0.29
CA GLY A 224 -2.02 -4.67 -0.75
C GLY A 224 -2.52 -6.02 -0.21
N GLU A 225 -3.19 -6.76 -1.08
CA GLU A 225 -3.70 -8.10 -0.83
C GLU A 225 -2.65 -9.00 -0.18
N GLN A 226 -2.96 -9.55 1.00
CA GLN A 226 -2.13 -10.54 1.66
C GLN A 226 -2.64 -11.95 1.35
N ARG A 227 -1.71 -12.86 1.14
CA ARG A 227 -2.01 -14.27 0.87
C ARG A 227 -1.15 -15.17 1.74
N THR A 228 -1.73 -16.27 2.17
CA THR A 228 -1.02 -17.33 2.86
C THR A 228 -0.89 -18.54 1.96
N GLY A 229 0.20 -19.28 2.12
CA GLY A 229 0.38 -20.58 1.49
C GLY A 229 0.96 -21.59 2.48
N ILE A 230 0.71 -22.83 2.19
CA ILE A 230 1.25 -23.98 2.90
C ILE A 230 2.09 -24.83 1.94
N GLY A 231 3.21 -25.33 2.41
CA GLY A 231 4.04 -26.31 1.72
C GLY A 231 4.45 -27.42 2.65
N THR A 232 4.55 -28.62 2.13
CA THR A 232 4.99 -29.79 2.90
C THR A 232 5.96 -30.60 2.07
N ASP A 233 6.99 -31.13 2.73
CA ASP A 233 7.90 -32.07 2.10
C ASP A 233 8.29 -33.18 3.06
N THR A 234 8.49 -34.39 2.54
CA THR A 234 8.83 -35.57 3.34
C THR A 234 9.86 -36.42 2.62
N HIS A 235 10.98 -36.66 3.27
CA HIS A 235 12.07 -37.46 2.74
C HIS A 235 12.49 -38.55 3.73
N ARG A 236 12.84 -39.72 3.19
CA ARG A 236 13.46 -40.78 3.95
C ARG A 236 14.95 -40.50 4.13
N PHE A 237 15.53 -41.02 5.21
CA PHE A 237 16.99 -41.05 5.36
C PHE A 237 17.61 -41.98 4.33
N SER A 238 18.70 -41.52 3.70
CA SER A 238 19.45 -42.32 2.72
C SER A 238 20.07 -43.57 3.37
N GLU A 239 20.13 -44.67 2.62
CA GLU A 239 20.90 -45.86 3.01
C GLU A 239 22.41 -45.64 2.84
N ASP A 240 22.81 -44.69 2.02
CA ASP A 240 24.21 -44.25 1.85
C ASP A 240 24.63 -43.37 3.03
N ALA A 241 25.42 -43.95 3.94
CA ALA A 241 25.93 -43.24 5.11
C ALA A 241 26.91 -42.10 4.78
N SER A 242 27.43 -42.04 3.54
CA SER A 242 28.34 -40.98 3.09
C SER A 242 27.60 -39.76 2.56
N LYS A 243 26.30 -39.88 2.32
CA LYS A 243 25.48 -38.76 1.82
C LYS A 243 25.33 -37.70 2.89
N PRO A 244 25.73 -36.41 2.63
CA PRO A 244 25.60 -35.36 3.61
C PRO A 244 24.11 -34.96 3.75
N LEU A 245 23.74 -34.47 4.94
CA LEU A 245 22.44 -33.92 5.22
C LEU A 245 22.46 -32.40 4.94
N PHE A 246 21.57 -31.94 4.07
CA PHE A 246 21.28 -30.51 3.87
C PHE A 246 19.86 -30.20 4.35
N LEU A 247 19.73 -29.16 5.18
CA LEU A 247 18.43 -28.58 5.58
C LEU A 247 18.58 -27.08 5.72
N GLY A 248 17.72 -26.33 5.00
CA GLY A 248 17.78 -24.88 4.96
C GLY A 248 19.06 -24.36 4.32
N THR A 249 19.54 -25.03 3.28
CA THR A 249 20.75 -24.72 2.50
C THR A 249 22.08 -24.91 3.26
N ILE A 250 22.04 -25.48 4.46
CA ILE A 250 23.20 -25.69 5.32
C ILE A 250 23.48 -27.20 5.47
N GLU A 251 24.76 -27.58 5.47
CA GLU A 251 25.18 -28.95 5.80
C GLU A 251 25.10 -29.18 7.29
N TRP A 252 24.49 -30.29 7.67
CA TRP A 252 24.38 -30.77 9.06
C TRP A 252 25.38 -31.87 9.33
N THR A 253 26.61 -31.49 9.66
CA THR A 253 27.74 -32.39 9.84
C THR A 253 27.44 -33.48 10.86
N GLY A 254 27.68 -34.75 10.51
CA GLY A 254 27.46 -35.91 11.37
C GLY A 254 26.03 -36.41 11.41
N GLU A 255 25.13 -35.83 10.67
CA GLU A 255 23.74 -36.30 10.48
C GLU A 255 23.63 -37.07 9.14
N ARG A 256 22.70 -38.00 9.08
CA ARG A 256 22.44 -38.84 7.92
C ARG A 256 21.68 -38.09 6.85
N GLY A 257 22.14 -38.14 5.60
CA GLY A 257 21.49 -37.45 4.45
C GLY A 257 20.11 -38.01 4.13
N LEU A 258 19.36 -37.24 3.37
CA LEU A 258 18.01 -37.59 2.89
C LEU A 258 18.07 -38.06 1.42
N ASP A 259 17.23 -39.02 1.06
CA ASP A 259 17.05 -39.44 -0.33
C ASP A 259 16.19 -38.43 -1.08
N GLY A 260 16.51 -38.18 -2.37
CA GLY A 260 15.77 -37.28 -3.23
C GLY A 260 16.47 -37.08 -4.57
N HIS A 261 15.78 -36.50 -5.52
CA HIS A 261 16.29 -36.19 -6.88
C HIS A 261 17.23 -34.96 -6.91
N SER A 262 17.21 -34.13 -5.84
CA SER A 262 18.10 -32.99 -5.62
C SER A 262 19.03 -33.28 -4.42
N ASP A 263 19.39 -32.27 -3.65
CA ASP A 263 20.15 -32.41 -2.41
C ASP A 263 19.33 -33.02 -1.24
N GLY A 264 18.00 -33.16 -1.41
CA GLY A 264 17.10 -33.69 -0.38
C GLY A 264 16.79 -32.66 0.73
N ASP A 265 17.01 -31.37 0.49
CA ASP A 265 16.72 -30.31 1.47
C ASP A 265 15.22 -30.11 1.66
N ALA A 266 14.60 -30.98 2.46
CA ALA A 266 13.17 -30.95 2.73
C ALA A 266 12.70 -29.61 3.31
N LEU A 267 13.55 -28.88 4.04
CA LEU A 267 13.20 -27.59 4.63
C LEU A 267 13.04 -26.51 3.54
N SER A 268 14.02 -26.43 2.63
CA SER A 268 13.96 -25.49 1.50
C SER A 268 12.81 -25.82 0.54
N HIS A 269 12.56 -27.11 0.27
CA HIS A 269 11.48 -27.54 -0.61
C HIS A 269 10.09 -27.17 -0.06
N ALA A 270 9.82 -27.44 1.21
CA ALA A 270 8.57 -27.06 1.87
C ALA A 270 8.36 -25.54 1.87
N ILE A 271 9.42 -24.76 2.05
CA ILE A 271 9.36 -23.29 1.99
C ILE A 271 9.03 -22.82 0.57
N VAL A 272 9.66 -23.40 -0.45
CA VAL A 272 9.37 -23.12 -1.87
C VAL A 272 7.90 -23.37 -2.19
N ASP A 273 7.37 -24.52 -1.79
CA ASP A 273 5.97 -24.88 -2.01
C ASP A 273 5.02 -23.91 -1.28
N ALA A 274 5.32 -23.53 -0.04
CA ALA A 274 4.52 -22.56 0.69
C ALA A 274 4.46 -21.20 -0.05
N LEU A 275 5.60 -20.74 -0.57
CA LEU A 275 5.70 -19.47 -1.29
C LEU A 275 4.98 -19.51 -2.64
N LEU A 276 5.18 -20.56 -3.43
CA LEU A 276 4.50 -20.76 -4.71
C LEU A 276 2.99 -20.88 -4.54
N SER A 277 2.54 -21.67 -3.56
CA SER A 277 1.13 -21.84 -3.20
C SER A 277 0.49 -20.51 -2.82
N ALA A 278 1.13 -19.70 -1.97
CA ALA A 278 0.63 -18.37 -1.60
C ALA A 278 0.44 -17.44 -2.80
N ALA A 279 1.36 -17.50 -3.77
CA ALA A 279 1.31 -16.67 -4.97
C ALA A 279 0.37 -17.22 -6.08
N GLY A 280 -0.15 -18.44 -5.93
CA GLY A 280 -0.94 -19.11 -6.97
C GLY A 280 -0.09 -19.54 -8.18
N LEU A 281 1.20 -19.82 -7.96
CA LEU A 281 2.19 -20.20 -8.99
C LEU A 281 2.43 -21.72 -9.08
N GLY A 282 1.56 -22.54 -8.47
CA GLY A 282 1.70 -24.00 -8.46
C GLY A 282 2.61 -24.48 -7.33
N ASP A 283 3.43 -25.48 -7.62
CA ASP A 283 4.31 -26.20 -6.69
C ASP A 283 5.73 -26.36 -7.24
N ILE A 284 6.63 -26.95 -6.43
CA ILE A 284 8.02 -27.21 -6.83
C ILE A 284 8.09 -28.11 -8.06
N GLY A 285 7.21 -29.12 -8.16
CA GLY A 285 7.20 -30.08 -9.28
C GLY A 285 6.86 -29.41 -10.62
N SER A 286 5.84 -28.54 -10.63
CA SER A 286 5.42 -27.79 -11.83
C SER A 286 6.42 -26.70 -12.24
N ASN A 287 7.17 -26.16 -11.31
CA ASN A 287 8.14 -25.08 -11.59
C ASN A 287 9.56 -25.57 -11.84
N PHE A 288 9.97 -26.64 -11.18
CA PHE A 288 11.37 -27.12 -11.16
C PHE A 288 11.49 -28.63 -11.39
N GLY A 289 10.44 -29.27 -11.95
CA GLY A 289 10.34 -30.72 -12.08
C GLY A 289 11.45 -31.37 -12.92
N VAL A 290 11.46 -32.72 -12.89
CA VAL A 290 12.50 -33.57 -13.51
C VAL A 290 12.70 -33.35 -15.04
N ASP A 291 11.74 -32.75 -15.70
CA ASP A 291 11.80 -32.40 -17.12
C ASP A 291 12.63 -31.12 -17.40
N ARG A 292 13.21 -30.50 -16.35
CA ARG A 292 14.04 -29.31 -16.45
C ARG A 292 15.49 -29.59 -16.10
N PRO A 293 16.34 -29.90 -17.12
CA PRO A 293 17.73 -30.29 -16.91
C PRO A 293 18.57 -29.26 -16.14
N GLU A 294 18.21 -27.98 -16.24
CA GLU A 294 18.89 -26.87 -15.58
C GLU A 294 18.84 -26.95 -14.04
N PHE A 295 17.89 -27.70 -13.50
CA PHE A 295 17.74 -27.88 -12.03
C PHE A 295 18.19 -29.26 -11.55
N GLN A 296 18.72 -30.09 -12.44
CA GLN A 296 19.21 -31.40 -12.05
C GLN A 296 20.39 -31.27 -11.07
N GLY A 297 20.24 -31.81 -9.85
CA GLY A 297 21.23 -31.69 -8.79
C GLY A 297 21.33 -30.30 -8.17
N ALA A 298 20.39 -29.41 -8.45
CA ALA A 298 20.33 -28.10 -7.82
C ALA A 298 20.13 -28.23 -6.30
N ASN A 299 20.75 -27.33 -5.56
CA ASN A 299 20.61 -27.25 -4.10
C ASN A 299 19.41 -26.35 -3.70
N GLY A 300 19.01 -26.47 -2.44
CA GLY A 300 17.86 -25.71 -1.89
C GLY A 300 17.98 -24.20 -2.10
N GLN A 301 19.18 -23.63 -2.10
CA GLN A 301 19.40 -22.20 -2.33
C GLN A 301 18.98 -21.75 -3.74
N VAL A 302 19.23 -22.58 -4.77
CA VAL A 302 18.83 -22.28 -6.14
C VAL A 302 17.30 -22.18 -6.22
N PHE A 303 16.58 -23.16 -5.68
CA PHE A 303 15.12 -23.17 -5.67
C PHE A 303 14.52 -21.95 -4.94
N LEU A 304 15.07 -21.61 -3.77
CA LEU A 304 14.63 -20.42 -3.01
C LEU A 304 14.87 -19.11 -3.77
N THR A 305 16.04 -18.98 -4.41
CA THR A 305 16.40 -17.77 -5.18
C THR A 305 15.49 -17.59 -6.40
N GLU A 306 15.26 -18.67 -7.15
CA GLU A 306 14.38 -18.66 -8.32
C GLU A 306 12.92 -18.41 -7.91
N THR A 307 12.48 -18.97 -6.79
CA THR A 307 11.15 -18.70 -6.24
C THR A 307 10.97 -17.22 -5.87
N LEU A 308 11.98 -16.62 -5.23
CA LEU A 308 11.96 -15.18 -4.92
C LEU A 308 11.84 -14.33 -6.19
N ALA A 309 12.55 -14.69 -7.25
CA ALA A 309 12.46 -14.00 -8.55
C ALA A 309 11.06 -14.12 -9.17
N LYS A 310 10.47 -15.34 -9.16
CA LYS A 310 9.10 -15.59 -9.63
C LYS A 310 8.04 -14.81 -8.84
N LEU A 311 8.15 -14.74 -7.51
CA LEU A 311 7.26 -13.94 -6.68
C LEU A 311 7.35 -12.45 -7.04
N ALA A 312 8.57 -11.93 -7.19
CA ALA A 312 8.80 -10.53 -7.56
C ALA A 312 8.20 -10.22 -8.94
N GLN A 313 8.36 -11.12 -9.92
CA GLN A 313 7.77 -11.00 -11.26
C GLN A 313 6.22 -11.03 -11.22
N ALA A 314 5.64 -11.84 -10.33
CA ALA A 314 4.19 -11.91 -10.09
C ALA A 314 3.66 -10.74 -9.24
N GLY A 315 4.53 -9.83 -8.79
CA GLY A 315 4.15 -8.66 -8.00
C GLY A 315 3.96 -8.95 -6.52
N PHE A 316 4.61 -9.97 -5.96
CA PHE A 316 4.53 -10.29 -4.53
C PHE A 316 5.85 -10.03 -3.79
N ALA A 317 5.72 -9.72 -2.50
CA ALA A 317 6.81 -9.70 -1.54
C ALA A 317 6.50 -10.65 -0.38
N ILE A 318 7.53 -11.27 0.17
CA ILE A 318 7.41 -12.12 1.35
C ILE A 318 7.32 -11.22 2.59
N ILE A 319 6.33 -11.47 3.45
CA ILE A 319 6.23 -10.82 4.77
C ILE A 319 6.98 -11.66 5.80
N ASN A 320 6.69 -12.95 5.89
CA ASN A 320 7.41 -13.90 6.75
C ASN A 320 7.18 -15.34 6.28
N VAL A 321 8.07 -16.22 6.75
CA VAL A 321 7.95 -17.67 6.60
C VAL A 321 8.12 -18.33 7.96
N SER A 322 7.34 -19.36 8.25
CA SER A 322 7.50 -20.22 9.40
C SER A 322 7.53 -21.67 8.93
N ALA A 323 8.51 -22.45 9.40
CA ALA A 323 8.62 -23.86 9.07
C ALA A 323 8.80 -24.71 10.32
N GLN A 324 8.21 -25.89 10.31
CA GLN A 324 8.34 -26.89 11.38
C GLN A 324 8.86 -28.20 10.82
N LEU A 325 10.00 -28.65 11.35
CA LEU A 325 10.55 -29.98 11.09
C LEU A 325 9.92 -30.99 12.07
N ILE A 326 9.48 -32.10 11.54
CA ILE A 326 8.84 -33.19 12.29
C ILE A 326 9.74 -34.44 12.16
N GLY A 327 10.31 -34.91 13.27
CA GLY A 327 11.17 -36.08 13.29
C GLY A 327 12.05 -36.17 14.54
N ASN A 328 12.69 -37.29 14.74
CA ASN A 328 13.58 -37.51 15.90
C ASN A 328 14.99 -36.93 15.68
N ARG A 329 15.41 -36.81 14.42
CA ARG A 329 16.72 -36.32 13.97
C ARG A 329 16.53 -35.46 12.70
N PRO A 330 17.41 -34.46 12.43
CA PRO A 330 18.45 -33.97 13.35
C PRO A 330 17.86 -33.14 14.50
N LYS A 331 18.66 -32.83 15.52
CA LYS A 331 18.25 -31.91 16.59
C LYS A 331 18.38 -30.46 16.11
N VAL A 332 17.27 -29.78 15.94
CA VAL A 332 17.23 -28.42 15.34
C VAL A 332 17.83 -27.36 16.25
N ALA A 333 17.68 -27.47 17.55
CA ALA A 333 18.06 -26.43 18.51
C ALA A 333 19.50 -25.88 18.35
N PRO A 334 20.54 -26.68 18.10
CA PRO A 334 21.90 -26.17 17.95
C PRO A 334 22.12 -25.34 16.67
N MET A 335 21.36 -25.60 15.61
CA MET A 335 21.53 -25.01 14.28
C MET A 335 20.46 -23.96 13.95
N ARG A 336 19.43 -23.81 14.80
CA ARG A 336 18.25 -23.01 14.53
C ARG A 336 18.62 -21.59 14.09
N GLU A 337 19.36 -20.88 14.90
CA GLU A 337 19.71 -19.47 14.65
C GLU A 337 20.47 -19.29 13.33
N GLN A 338 21.42 -20.17 13.04
CA GLN A 338 22.19 -20.13 11.80
C GLN A 338 21.30 -20.38 10.58
N VAL A 339 20.40 -21.36 10.63
CA VAL A 339 19.48 -21.69 9.54
C VAL A 339 18.50 -20.53 9.31
N GLU A 340 17.91 -19.96 10.37
CA GLU A 340 17.02 -18.80 10.29
C GLU A 340 17.70 -17.58 9.68
N GLN A 341 18.95 -17.29 10.05
CA GLN A 341 19.74 -16.18 9.49
C GLN A 341 20.01 -16.37 7.99
N VAL A 342 20.44 -17.58 7.58
CA VAL A 342 20.76 -17.86 6.18
C VAL A 342 19.49 -17.76 5.32
N LEU A 343 18.42 -18.43 5.73
CA LEU A 343 17.14 -18.40 4.98
C LEU A 343 16.54 -17.01 4.94
N SER A 344 16.59 -16.24 6.04
CA SER A 344 16.13 -14.85 6.07
C SER A 344 16.95 -13.96 5.13
N SER A 345 18.27 -14.20 5.03
CA SER A 345 19.13 -13.47 4.09
C SER A 345 18.80 -13.78 2.63
N ILE A 346 18.51 -15.06 2.28
CA ILE A 346 18.13 -15.46 0.92
C ILE A 346 16.77 -14.88 0.56
N LEU A 347 15.76 -15.06 1.42
CA LEU A 347 14.37 -14.68 1.15
C LEU A 347 14.09 -13.18 1.36
N LYS A 348 15.03 -12.42 1.94
CA LYS A 348 14.86 -11.00 2.28
C LYS A 348 13.65 -10.73 3.18
N ALA A 349 13.31 -11.70 4.03
CA ALA A 349 12.17 -11.67 4.94
C ALA A 349 12.46 -12.53 6.18
N PRO A 350 11.83 -12.27 7.33
CA PRO A 350 11.99 -13.11 8.53
C PRO A 350 11.59 -14.55 8.26
N VAL A 351 12.46 -15.49 8.64
CA VAL A 351 12.18 -16.93 8.64
C VAL A 351 12.35 -17.44 10.07
N THR A 352 11.38 -18.22 10.53
CA THR A 352 11.44 -18.90 11.84
C THR A 352 11.32 -20.41 11.67
N ILE A 353 12.07 -21.17 12.47
CA ILE A 353 12.10 -22.63 12.41
C ILE A 353 11.81 -23.22 13.77
N SER A 354 10.92 -24.19 13.81
CA SER A 354 10.63 -25.02 14.96
C SER A 354 10.85 -26.50 14.64
N ALA A 355 10.88 -27.34 15.67
CA ALA A 355 10.91 -28.79 15.51
C ALA A 355 10.03 -29.47 16.54
N THR A 356 9.46 -30.60 16.15
CA THR A 356 8.69 -31.49 17.03
C THR A 356 8.98 -32.94 16.68
N THR A 357 8.58 -33.84 17.58
CA THR A 357 8.61 -35.29 17.36
C THR A 357 7.19 -35.84 17.21
N THR A 358 7.04 -37.09 16.85
CA THR A 358 5.76 -37.80 16.83
C THR A 358 5.61 -38.77 18.03
N ASP A 359 6.40 -38.57 19.09
CA ASP A 359 6.39 -39.41 20.29
C ASP A 359 6.57 -40.92 20.00
N GLY A 360 7.39 -41.23 19.00
CA GLY A 360 7.67 -42.62 18.58
C GLY A 360 6.64 -43.21 17.62
N LEU A 361 5.63 -42.44 17.18
CA LEU A 361 4.60 -42.92 16.28
C LEU A 361 4.98 -42.80 14.80
N GLY A 362 4.71 -43.88 14.05
CA GLY A 362 4.85 -43.92 12.59
C GLY A 362 6.31 -43.85 12.12
N PHE A 363 6.51 -43.68 10.82
CA PHE A 363 7.84 -43.67 10.19
C PHE A 363 8.75 -42.54 10.69
N LEU A 364 8.19 -41.40 11.05
CA LEU A 364 8.94 -40.27 11.62
C LEU A 364 9.43 -40.61 13.04
N GLY A 365 8.56 -41.26 13.83
CA GLY A 365 8.90 -41.73 15.17
C GLY A 365 9.92 -42.87 15.19
N ASN A 366 9.94 -43.69 14.14
CA ASN A 366 10.92 -44.75 13.92
C ASN A 366 12.26 -44.25 13.35
N THR A 367 12.39 -42.93 13.12
CA THR A 367 13.61 -42.32 12.54
C THR A 367 13.90 -42.84 11.11
N GLU A 368 12.85 -43.11 10.33
CA GLU A 368 12.98 -43.54 8.94
C GLU A 368 13.14 -42.36 7.98
N GLY A 369 12.76 -41.15 8.41
CA GLY A 369 12.84 -39.91 7.61
C GLY A 369 12.49 -38.68 8.42
N VAL A 370 12.30 -37.56 7.71
CA VAL A 370 11.83 -36.30 8.25
C VAL A 370 10.66 -35.80 7.42
N ALA A 371 9.77 -35.03 8.04
CA ALA A 371 8.78 -34.23 7.34
C ALA A 371 8.91 -32.76 7.73
N VAL A 372 8.57 -31.87 6.82
CA VAL A 372 8.54 -30.42 7.06
C VAL A 372 7.19 -29.88 6.63
N VAL A 373 6.64 -28.99 7.45
CA VAL A 373 5.48 -28.17 7.13
C VAL A 373 5.94 -26.72 7.17
N ALA A 374 5.74 -25.98 6.09
CA ALA A 374 6.03 -24.56 6.00
C ALA A 374 4.76 -23.76 5.75
N SER A 375 4.71 -22.55 6.28
CA SER A 375 3.68 -21.55 6.02
C SER A 375 4.35 -20.25 5.61
N ALA A 376 3.85 -19.62 4.56
CA ALA A 376 4.33 -18.34 4.08
C ALA A 376 3.20 -17.31 4.09
N LEU A 377 3.52 -16.07 4.48
CA LEU A 377 2.68 -14.90 4.29
C LEU A 377 3.37 -14.00 3.28
N ILE A 378 2.66 -13.69 2.21
CA ILE A 378 3.13 -12.78 1.16
C ILE A 378 2.15 -11.62 1.00
N GLN A 379 2.63 -10.53 0.47
CA GLN A 379 1.82 -9.34 0.17
C GLN A 379 2.02 -8.95 -1.29
N ARG A 380 0.92 -8.60 -1.96
CA ARG A 380 1.00 -8.03 -3.30
C ARG A 380 1.69 -6.67 -3.22
N LYS A 381 2.79 -6.52 -3.95
CA LYS A 381 3.36 -5.20 -4.28
C LYS A 381 2.57 -4.70 -5.47
N ASP A 382 1.72 -3.71 -5.25
CA ASP A 382 1.07 -3.05 -6.37
C ASP A 382 2.15 -2.45 -7.28
N LYS A 383 1.95 -2.62 -8.59
CA LYS A 383 2.90 -2.21 -9.64
C LYS A 383 3.10 -0.72 -9.67
#